data_6928afb0d669165fddca383b6f4dcb4a
#
_entry.id   6928afb0d669165fddca383b6f4dcb4a
#
_cell.length_a   1.000
_cell.length_b   1.000
_cell.length_c   1.000
_cell.angle_alpha   90.00
_cell.angle_beta   90.00
_cell.angle_gamma   90.00
#
_symmetry.space_group_name_H-M   'P 1'
#
loop_
_entity.id
_entity.type
_entity.pdbx_description
1 polymer ?
#
loop_
_entity_poly.entity_id
_entity_poly.type
_entity_poly.pdbx_seq_one_letter_code
_entity_poly.pdbx_strand_id
1 'polypeptide(L)'
;MPSESSLHCQVLVVGAGPAGGDLARRLAFQGVDVILVDRLTDLNRSAFSSAALPIASMQVFGLPAEVVGSRWRQWQLIGPGSATRSWASPQPLGVVLDFGALRRWQADQCLRWGGRVALGLQACCSHQEGERMVTLLRRADGTLLRVSSDWTVDASGQARALLGDPPPAQRPRDGLVRAAGLEWLLQVSLTCWERWADRLSFCLGSDWVPQGYGWIFPMQPGVLKLGVCRLVDPQRQQPPLGRLITELGRRLLPGEVFKVLDRHGGLVRSTIRRREPHQRGRLVGLGDAVSTANLLGGEGIRHALTSSAVLAPLLQEALAASGASTSAQQALQDYAPQLRRALGWRWSLSGRLARRTWLGLHEAKADGRLDQVLRGLDGCRAEDLSALLFGYRFERYGLRAMPYLLGWR
;
A
#
# COMPACT_ATOMS: atom_id res chain seq x y z
N MET A 1 6.73 -13.56 -41.34
CA MET A 1 6.75 -13.44 -39.87
C MET A 1 6.72 -11.97 -39.55
N PRO A 2 5.72 -11.41 -38.85
CA PRO A 2 5.81 -10.02 -38.40
C PRO A 2 7.01 -9.94 -37.46
N SER A 3 7.88 -8.96 -37.68
CA SER A 3 9.06 -8.69 -36.86
C SER A 3 8.59 -8.47 -35.42
N GLU A 4 8.91 -9.40 -34.51
CA GLU A 4 8.73 -9.16 -33.09
C GLU A 4 9.53 -7.91 -32.72
N SER A 5 8.82 -6.82 -32.44
CA SER A 5 9.47 -5.60 -31.96
C SER A 5 10.11 -5.91 -30.60
N SER A 6 11.43 -6.04 -30.60
CA SER A 6 12.20 -6.29 -29.38
C SER A 6 12.69 -4.96 -28.79
N LEU A 7 12.31 -4.68 -27.55
CA LEU A 7 12.83 -3.54 -26.79
C LEU A 7 13.98 -4.01 -25.89
N HIS A 8 14.93 -3.10 -25.66
CA HIS A 8 16.05 -3.33 -24.74
C HIS A 8 16.11 -2.23 -23.68
N CYS A 9 16.52 -2.59 -22.46
CA CYS A 9 16.81 -1.67 -21.37
C CYS A 9 17.75 -2.32 -20.35
N GLN A 10 18.27 -1.52 -19.43
CA GLN A 10 18.99 -2.04 -18.26
C GLN A 10 17.99 -2.58 -17.21
N VAL A 11 16.93 -1.83 -16.91
CA VAL A 11 15.92 -2.25 -15.92
C VAL A 11 14.52 -2.15 -16.50
N LEU A 12 13.78 -3.26 -16.49
CA LEU A 12 12.35 -3.28 -16.76
C LEU A 12 11.59 -3.29 -15.42
N VAL A 13 10.76 -2.28 -15.19
CA VAL A 13 9.88 -2.19 -14.00
C VAL A 13 8.43 -2.46 -14.41
N VAL A 14 7.84 -3.51 -13.85
CA VAL A 14 6.47 -3.97 -14.17
C VAL A 14 5.52 -3.57 -13.07
N GLY A 15 4.67 -2.59 -13.34
CA GLY A 15 3.69 -2.00 -12.43
C GLY A 15 4.02 -0.56 -12.04
N ALA A 16 3.20 0.40 -12.49
CA ALA A 16 3.32 1.83 -12.17
C ALA A 16 2.53 2.20 -10.89
N GLY A 17 2.57 1.34 -9.89
CA GLY A 17 2.14 1.65 -8.53
C GLY A 17 3.18 2.49 -7.77
N PRO A 18 2.93 2.83 -6.49
CA PRO A 18 3.84 3.68 -5.71
C PRO A 18 5.27 3.15 -5.65
N ALA A 19 5.47 1.84 -5.60
CA ALA A 19 6.80 1.24 -5.55
C ALA A 19 7.51 1.32 -6.90
N GLY A 20 6.85 0.84 -7.98
CA GLY A 20 7.46 0.78 -9.29
C GLY A 20 7.67 2.15 -9.91
N GLY A 21 6.70 3.07 -9.78
CA GLY A 21 6.84 4.45 -10.24
C GLY A 21 7.98 5.18 -9.52
N ASP A 22 8.10 5.01 -8.20
CA ASP A 22 9.19 5.62 -7.42
C ASP A 22 10.56 5.02 -7.78
N LEU A 23 10.63 3.70 -7.99
CA LEU A 23 11.88 3.07 -8.43
C LEU A 23 12.29 3.56 -9.82
N ALA A 24 11.36 3.56 -10.78
CA ALA A 24 11.65 3.98 -12.15
C ALA A 24 12.15 5.43 -12.21
N ARG A 25 11.50 6.38 -11.51
CA ARG A 25 11.96 7.76 -11.46
C ARG A 25 13.35 7.92 -10.81
N ARG A 26 13.65 7.14 -9.75
CA ARG A 26 14.97 7.14 -9.09
C ARG A 26 16.07 6.63 -10.01
N LEU A 27 15.82 5.53 -10.71
CA LEU A 27 16.77 4.94 -11.64
C LEU A 27 16.98 5.86 -12.84
N ALA A 28 15.93 6.43 -13.42
CA ALA A 28 16.02 7.41 -14.49
C ALA A 28 16.83 8.65 -14.08
N PHE A 29 16.58 9.21 -12.88
CA PHE A 29 17.36 10.32 -12.33
C PHE A 29 18.85 10.02 -12.22
N GLN A 30 19.21 8.76 -12.06
CA GLN A 30 20.60 8.27 -11.96
C GLN A 30 21.17 7.88 -13.32
N GLY A 31 20.45 8.14 -14.42
CA GLY A 31 20.91 7.85 -15.78
C GLY A 31 20.80 6.37 -16.20
N VAL A 32 20.08 5.55 -15.46
CA VAL A 32 19.83 4.15 -15.82
C VAL A 32 18.77 4.09 -16.93
N ASP A 33 19.04 3.30 -17.99
CA ASP A 33 18.05 3.02 -19.03
C ASP A 33 16.93 2.13 -18.48
N VAL A 34 15.83 2.77 -18.06
CA VAL A 34 14.68 2.13 -17.43
C VAL A 34 13.43 2.21 -18.29
N ILE A 35 12.68 1.11 -18.35
CA ILE A 35 11.32 1.07 -18.89
C ILE A 35 10.35 0.77 -17.75
N LEU A 36 9.40 1.67 -17.51
CA LEU A 36 8.26 1.46 -16.62
C LEU A 36 7.05 1.03 -17.45
N VAL A 37 6.45 -0.11 -17.14
CA VAL A 37 5.25 -0.59 -17.81
C VAL A 37 4.09 -0.80 -16.83
N ASP A 38 2.86 -0.57 -17.28
CA ASP A 38 1.65 -0.90 -16.52
C ASP A 38 0.55 -1.43 -17.46
N ARG A 39 -0.29 -2.33 -16.93
CA ARG A 39 -1.45 -2.87 -17.66
C ARG A 39 -2.56 -1.82 -17.90
N LEU A 40 -2.62 -0.79 -17.07
CA LEU A 40 -3.56 0.31 -17.20
C LEU A 40 -3.13 1.23 -18.34
N THR A 41 -4.09 1.75 -19.07
CA THR A 41 -3.87 2.80 -20.10
C THR A 41 -3.91 4.20 -19.50
N ASP A 42 -4.47 4.35 -18.30
CA ASP A 42 -4.60 5.60 -17.58
C ASP A 42 -4.29 5.38 -16.09
N LEU A 43 -3.29 6.04 -15.57
CA LEU A 43 -2.86 5.92 -14.18
C LEU A 43 -3.82 6.58 -13.18
N ASN A 44 -4.81 7.35 -13.63
CA ASN A 44 -5.89 7.85 -12.77
C ASN A 44 -6.93 6.77 -12.46
N ARG A 45 -7.05 5.77 -13.32
CA ARG A 45 -8.04 4.72 -13.14
C ARG A 45 -7.57 3.67 -12.13
N SER A 46 -8.55 2.99 -11.53
CA SER A 46 -8.29 1.94 -10.52
C SER A 46 -7.33 2.40 -9.42
N ALA A 47 -7.47 3.65 -9.03
CA ALA A 47 -6.59 4.31 -8.05
C ALA A 47 -7.05 4.01 -6.61
N PHE A 48 -7.22 2.70 -6.28
CA PHE A 48 -7.64 2.28 -4.94
C PHE A 48 -6.52 2.48 -3.93
N SER A 49 -6.71 3.49 -3.09
CA SER A 49 -5.97 3.67 -1.85
C SER A 49 -6.60 4.78 -1.01
N SER A 50 -6.79 4.53 0.29
CA SER A 50 -7.11 5.60 1.25
C SER A 50 -6.03 6.68 1.27
N ALA A 51 -4.79 6.30 0.98
CA ALA A 51 -3.63 7.15 0.71
C ALA A 51 -3.29 8.17 1.81
N ALA A 52 -3.67 7.87 3.06
CA ALA A 52 -3.28 8.69 4.21
C ALA A 52 -1.82 8.43 4.60
N LEU A 53 -1.04 9.48 4.74
CA LEU A 53 0.36 9.44 5.14
C LEU A 53 0.67 10.45 6.24
N PRO A 54 1.61 10.16 7.16
CA PRO A 54 2.12 11.17 8.08
C PRO A 54 2.83 12.30 7.31
N ILE A 55 2.72 13.54 7.80
CA ILE A 55 3.25 14.73 7.12
C ILE A 55 4.75 14.62 6.78
N ALA A 56 5.53 13.99 7.65
CA ALA A 56 6.96 13.78 7.42
C ALA A 56 7.27 12.96 6.15
N SER A 57 6.33 12.15 5.67
CA SER A 57 6.50 11.39 4.43
C SER A 57 6.69 12.28 3.20
N MET A 58 6.11 13.49 3.22
CA MET A 58 6.28 14.45 2.11
C MET A 58 7.75 14.77 1.89
N GLN A 59 8.47 15.09 2.94
CA GLN A 59 9.90 15.41 2.88
C GLN A 59 10.76 14.15 2.65
N VAL A 60 10.49 13.08 3.38
CA VAL A 60 11.29 11.83 3.32
C VAL A 60 11.32 11.23 1.92
N PHE A 61 10.21 11.30 1.18
CA PHE A 61 10.10 10.74 -0.16
C PHE A 61 10.14 11.79 -1.28
N GLY A 62 10.32 13.07 -0.94
CA GLY A 62 10.33 14.17 -1.91
C GLY A 62 9.02 14.28 -2.68
N LEU A 63 7.87 14.11 -1.98
CA LEU A 63 6.56 14.19 -2.62
C LEU A 63 6.16 15.67 -2.77
N PRO A 64 5.73 16.10 -3.96
CA PRO A 64 5.36 17.49 -4.19
C PRO A 64 3.93 17.79 -3.71
N ALA A 65 3.61 19.08 -3.61
CA ALA A 65 2.31 19.53 -3.12
C ALA A 65 1.14 19.12 -4.04
N GLU A 66 1.39 19.02 -5.34
CA GLU A 66 0.36 18.67 -6.35
C GLU A 66 -0.21 17.26 -6.21
N VAL A 67 0.46 16.35 -5.48
CA VAL A 67 -0.07 15.02 -5.21
C VAL A 67 -0.92 14.97 -3.94
N VAL A 68 -1.10 16.10 -3.24
CA VAL A 68 -1.87 16.17 -1.99
C VAL A 68 -3.32 16.50 -2.30
N GLY A 69 -4.23 15.60 -1.96
CA GLY A 69 -5.68 15.83 -2.04
C GLY A 69 -6.21 16.64 -0.87
N SER A 70 -5.73 16.38 0.35
CA SER A 70 -6.05 17.17 1.54
C SER A 70 -4.97 17.05 2.63
N ARG A 71 -5.04 17.94 3.62
CA ARG A 71 -4.26 17.88 4.86
C ARG A 71 -5.20 17.63 6.02
N TRP A 72 -4.69 17.00 7.10
CA TRP A 72 -5.50 16.78 8.30
C TRP A 72 -4.67 17.03 9.57
N ARG A 73 -5.39 17.53 10.62
CA ARG A 73 -4.84 17.84 11.94
C ARG A 73 -5.53 17.09 13.06
N GLN A 74 -6.59 16.35 12.75
CA GLN A 74 -7.37 15.66 13.76
C GLN A 74 -7.48 14.16 13.46
N TRP A 75 -7.35 13.36 14.49
CA TRP A 75 -7.80 11.98 14.51
C TRP A 75 -9.24 11.91 15.01
N GLN A 76 -10.04 11.09 14.38
CA GLN A 76 -11.36 10.74 14.88
C GLN A 76 -11.55 9.22 14.82
N LEU A 77 -11.85 8.62 15.97
CA LEU A 77 -12.18 7.21 16.08
C LEU A 77 -13.65 7.08 16.53
N ILE A 78 -14.45 6.45 15.68
CA ILE A 78 -15.85 6.14 15.95
C ILE A 78 -15.91 4.67 16.33
N GLY A 79 -16.07 4.43 17.62
CA GLY A 79 -16.07 3.09 18.21
C GLY A 79 -17.42 2.39 18.12
N PRO A 80 -17.53 1.22 18.77
CA PRO A 80 -18.79 0.49 18.90
C PRO A 80 -19.89 1.36 19.48
N GLY A 81 -21.12 1.17 19.02
CA GLY A 81 -22.26 1.99 19.44
C GLY A 81 -22.16 3.46 19.03
N SER A 82 -21.30 3.81 18.08
CA SER A 82 -21.08 5.18 17.57
C SER A 82 -20.41 6.14 18.57
N ALA A 83 -19.78 5.64 19.63
CA ALA A 83 -19.01 6.45 20.57
C ALA A 83 -17.82 7.10 19.85
N THR A 84 -17.78 8.42 19.81
CA THR A 84 -16.78 9.19 19.04
C THR A 84 -15.73 9.79 19.97
N ARG A 85 -14.46 9.65 19.58
CA ARG A 85 -13.30 10.26 20.24
C ARG A 85 -12.48 11.01 19.21
N SER A 86 -11.98 12.19 19.58
CA SER A 86 -11.21 13.05 18.69
C SER A 86 -9.99 13.63 19.39
N TRP A 87 -8.90 13.74 18.64
CA TRP A 87 -7.63 14.33 19.08
C TRP A 87 -7.16 15.31 18.02
N ALA A 88 -6.93 16.56 18.42
CA ALA A 88 -6.51 17.62 17.53
C ALA A 88 -5.06 18.04 17.79
N SER A 89 -4.36 18.45 16.74
CA SER A 89 -3.04 19.08 16.78
C SER A 89 -3.12 20.48 16.17
N PRO A 90 -2.35 21.45 16.67
CA PRO A 90 -2.24 22.77 16.05
C PRO A 90 -1.53 22.72 14.69
N GLN A 91 -0.75 21.65 14.44
CA GLN A 91 0.00 21.45 13.20
C GLN A 91 -0.58 20.28 12.38
N PRO A 92 -0.42 20.29 11.06
CA PRO A 92 -0.79 19.15 10.23
C PRO A 92 -0.10 17.85 10.68
N LEU A 93 -0.88 16.82 10.94
CA LEU A 93 -0.40 15.48 11.28
C LEU A 93 -0.07 14.66 10.04
N GLY A 94 -0.77 14.94 8.94
CA GLY A 94 -0.56 14.19 7.71
C GLY A 94 -1.33 14.75 6.51
N VAL A 95 -1.27 13.96 5.44
CA VAL A 95 -1.91 14.23 4.16
C VAL A 95 -2.73 13.03 3.71
N VAL A 96 -3.78 13.28 2.94
CA VAL A 96 -4.42 12.28 2.08
C VAL A 96 -4.00 12.58 0.66
N LEU A 97 -3.33 11.65 0.01
CA LEU A 97 -2.85 11.86 -1.34
C LEU A 97 -3.97 11.63 -2.37
N ASP A 98 -3.91 12.39 -3.46
CA ASP A 98 -4.51 11.96 -4.72
C ASP A 98 -3.63 10.85 -5.32
N PHE A 99 -4.15 9.63 -5.25
CA PHE A 99 -3.36 8.46 -5.63
C PHE A 99 -3.11 8.39 -7.13
N GLY A 100 -4.03 8.87 -7.95
CA GLY A 100 -3.85 9.02 -9.39
C GLY A 100 -2.77 10.05 -9.72
N ALA A 101 -2.84 11.22 -9.07
CA ALA A 101 -1.83 12.27 -9.21
C ALA A 101 -0.43 11.80 -8.80
N LEU A 102 -0.29 11.04 -7.70
CA LEU A 102 0.97 10.44 -7.29
C LEU A 102 1.58 9.56 -8.39
N ARG A 103 0.76 8.67 -8.95
CA ARG A 103 1.23 7.71 -9.99
C ARG A 103 1.64 8.43 -11.27
N ARG A 104 0.85 9.42 -11.71
CA ARG A 104 1.21 10.26 -12.87
C ARG A 104 2.51 11.00 -12.62
N TRP A 105 2.59 11.71 -11.50
CA TRP A 105 3.79 12.45 -11.15
C TRP A 105 5.05 11.56 -11.18
N GLN A 106 5.00 10.36 -10.63
CA GLN A 106 6.11 9.41 -10.66
C GLN A 106 6.48 9.00 -12.09
N ALA A 107 5.48 8.74 -12.95
CA ALA A 107 5.69 8.41 -14.35
C ALA A 107 6.28 9.59 -15.13
N ASP A 108 5.77 10.81 -14.91
CA ASP A 108 6.26 12.05 -15.53
C ASP A 108 7.71 12.35 -15.11
N GLN A 109 8.05 12.12 -13.83
CA GLN A 109 9.45 12.24 -13.38
C GLN A 109 10.36 11.20 -14.05
N CYS A 110 9.89 9.97 -14.24
CA CYS A 110 10.65 8.96 -14.99
C CYS A 110 10.92 9.43 -16.43
N LEU A 111 9.92 9.91 -17.13
CA LEU A 111 10.07 10.48 -18.49
C LEU A 111 11.00 11.69 -18.51
N ARG A 112 10.83 12.62 -17.57
CA ARG A 112 11.66 13.84 -17.46
C ARG A 112 13.15 13.54 -17.37
N TRP A 113 13.51 12.45 -16.71
CA TRP A 113 14.91 12.03 -16.53
C TRP A 113 15.38 11.00 -17.55
N GLY A 114 14.68 10.89 -18.71
CA GLY A 114 15.10 10.07 -19.84
C GLY A 114 14.68 8.60 -19.74
N GLY A 115 13.94 8.19 -18.72
CA GLY A 115 13.31 6.88 -18.68
C GLY A 115 12.15 6.78 -19.68
N ARG A 116 11.67 5.57 -19.92
CA ARG A 116 10.56 5.28 -20.82
C ARG A 116 9.36 4.77 -20.04
N VAL A 117 8.15 5.20 -20.40
CA VAL A 117 6.90 4.74 -19.78
C VAL A 117 5.98 4.19 -20.86
N ALA A 118 5.50 2.96 -20.68
CA ALA A 118 4.61 2.30 -21.63
C ALA A 118 3.40 1.71 -20.87
N LEU A 119 2.24 2.32 -21.09
CA LEU A 119 0.98 1.92 -20.49
C LEU A 119 0.19 0.97 -21.39
N GLY A 120 -0.80 0.26 -20.84
CA GLY A 120 -1.62 -0.70 -21.58
C GLY A 120 -0.90 -2.02 -21.88
N LEU A 121 0.18 -2.32 -21.16
CA LEU A 121 1.00 -3.52 -21.35
C LEU A 121 0.90 -4.44 -20.13
N GLN A 122 0.30 -5.60 -20.32
CA GLN A 122 0.19 -6.64 -19.30
C GLN A 122 1.38 -7.60 -19.36
N ALA A 123 2.13 -7.71 -18.28
CA ALA A 123 3.18 -8.73 -18.19
C ALA A 123 2.59 -10.13 -18.09
N CYS A 124 3.08 -11.04 -18.92
CA CYS A 124 2.63 -12.43 -19.00
C CYS A 124 3.61 -13.39 -18.30
N CYS A 125 4.87 -13.32 -18.64
CA CYS A 125 5.92 -14.14 -18.05
C CYS A 125 7.28 -13.48 -18.20
N SER A 126 8.24 -13.93 -17.42
CA SER A 126 9.64 -13.53 -17.51
C SER A 126 10.53 -14.73 -17.23
N HIS A 127 11.58 -14.90 -18.03
CA HIS A 127 12.58 -15.94 -17.87
C HIS A 127 13.97 -15.41 -18.19
N GLN A 128 14.98 -16.09 -17.74
CA GLN A 128 16.36 -15.70 -17.99
C GLN A 128 16.86 -16.39 -19.25
N GLU A 129 17.47 -15.62 -20.15
CA GLU A 129 18.20 -16.09 -21.32
C GLU A 129 19.64 -15.55 -21.24
N GLY A 130 20.59 -16.46 -20.97
CA GLY A 130 21.97 -16.07 -20.71
C GLY A 130 22.06 -15.10 -19.52
N GLU A 131 22.62 -13.94 -19.75
CA GLU A 131 22.79 -12.87 -18.74
C GLU A 131 21.63 -11.86 -18.70
N ARG A 132 20.60 -12.04 -19.51
CA ARG A 132 19.47 -11.12 -19.60
C ARG A 132 18.16 -11.76 -19.18
N MET A 133 17.25 -10.92 -18.74
CA MET A 133 15.85 -11.28 -18.54
C MET A 133 15.07 -10.99 -19.81
N VAL A 134 14.24 -11.93 -20.22
CA VAL A 134 13.28 -11.74 -21.30
C VAL A 134 11.88 -11.75 -20.72
N THR A 135 11.16 -10.66 -20.91
CA THR A 135 9.78 -10.50 -20.42
C THR A 135 8.85 -10.33 -21.61
N LEU A 136 7.78 -11.12 -21.61
CA LEU A 136 6.69 -10.98 -22.59
C LEU A 136 5.58 -10.10 -22.01
N LEU A 137 5.27 -9.05 -22.76
CA LEU A 137 4.20 -8.12 -22.46
C LEU A 137 3.11 -8.26 -23.51
N ARG A 138 1.84 -8.23 -23.10
CA ARG A 138 0.67 -8.34 -23.98
C ARG A 138 -0.07 -7.01 -24.04
N ARG A 139 -0.36 -6.55 -25.25
CA ARG A 139 -1.23 -5.40 -25.54
C ARG A 139 -2.71 -5.78 -25.46
N ALA A 140 -3.58 -4.79 -25.44
CA ALA A 140 -5.03 -5.00 -25.44
C ALA A 140 -5.55 -5.75 -26.69
N ASP A 141 -4.88 -5.58 -27.84
CA ASP A 141 -5.17 -6.29 -29.10
C ASP A 141 -4.65 -7.74 -29.13
N GLY A 142 -4.01 -8.20 -28.05
CA GLY A 142 -3.44 -9.54 -27.94
C GLY A 142 -2.01 -9.67 -28.48
N THR A 143 -1.45 -8.63 -29.16
CA THR A 143 -0.07 -8.69 -29.66
C THR A 143 0.93 -8.77 -28.51
N LEU A 144 2.00 -9.53 -28.75
CA LEU A 144 3.08 -9.70 -27.78
C LEU A 144 4.25 -8.77 -28.12
N LEU A 145 4.80 -8.15 -27.10
CA LEU A 145 6.01 -7.36 -27.13
C LEU A 145 7.06 -8.06 -26.28
N ARG A 146 8.22 -8.32 -26.83
CA ARG A 146 9.38 -8.89 -26.14
C ARG A 146 10.27 -7.77 -25.61
N VAL A 147 10.58 -7.78 -24.33
CA VAL A 147 11.52 -6.85 -23.70
C VAL A 147 12.68 -7.62 -23.11
N SER A 148 13.91 -7.27 -23.53
CA SER A 148 15.15 -7.80 -22.96
C SER A 148 15.75 -6.77 -22.00
N SER A 149 16.05 -7.18 -20.77
CA SER A 149 16.61 -6.31 -19.72
C SER A 149 17.71 -6.98 -18.93
N ASP A 150 18.62 -6.21 -18.33
CA ASP A 150 19.63 -6.77 -17.43
C ASP A 150 18.96 -7.21 -16.12
N TRP A 151 17.98 -6.43 -15.65
CA TRP A 151 17.14 -6.75 -14.50
C TRP A 151 15.67 -6.52 -14.79
N THR A 152 14.81 -7.39 -14.28
CA THR A 152 13.36 -7.18 -14.28
C THR A 152 12.88 -7.02 -12.84
N VAL A 153 12.04 -6.01 -12.60
CA VAL A 153 11.44 -5.75 -11.28
C VAL A 153 9.94 -6.00 -11.35
N ASP A 154 9.46 -6.94 -10.56
CA ASP A 154 8.02 -7.18 -10.36
C ASP A 154 7.48 -6.24 -9.29
N ALA A 155 6.92 -5.12 -9.72
CA ALA A 155 6.20 -4.14 -8.89
C ALA A 155 4.67 -4.24 -9.10
N SER A 156 4.16 -5.38 -9.55
CA SER A 156 2.74 -5.62 -9.85
C SER A 156 1.85 -5.75 -8.61
N GLY A 157 2.40 -5.45 -7.44
CA GLY A 157 1.69 -5.50 -6.18
C GLY A 157 1.36 -6.94 -5.74
N GLN A 158 0.23 -7.12 -5.09
CA GLN A 158 -0.17 -8.41 -4.54
C GLN A 158 -0.34 -9.53 -5.60
N ALA A 159 -0.46 -9.15 -6.86
CA ALA A 159 -0.58 -10.12 -7.97
C ALA A 159 0.69 -10.93 -8.19
N ARG A 160 1.88 -10.35 -7.90
CA ARG A 160 3.19 -10.98 -8.14
C ARG A 160 3.27 -11.59 -9.54
N ALA A 161 2.91 -10.79 -10.54
CA ALA A 161 2.62 -11.27 -11.89
C ALA A 161 3.79 -12.06 -12.54
N LEU A 162 5.03 -11.69 -12.20
CA LEU A 162 6.23 -12.34 -12.70
C LEU A 162 6.93 -13.22 -11.67
N LEU A 163 7.02 -12.74 -10.42
CA LEU A 163 7.68 -13.47 -9.35
C LEU A 163 6.88 -14.72 -8.95
N GLY A 164 5.56 -14.64 -9.05
CA GLY A 164 4.65 -15.72 -8.69
C GLY A 164 4.66 -16.06 -7.20
N ASP A 165 3.87 -17.02 -6.81
CA ASP A 165 3.91 -17.58 -5.47
C ASP A 165 5.05 -18.59 -5.35
N PRO A 166 5.74 -18.66 -4.19
CA PRO A 166 6.74 -19.69 -3.96
C PRO A 166 6.09 -21.08 -4.03
N PRO A 167 6.83 -22.10 -4.50
CA PRO A 167 6.38 -23.48 -4.47
C PRO A 167 5.87 -23.88 -3.08
N PRO A 168 4.90 -24.80 -2.96
CA PRO A 168 4.31 -25.19 -1.66
C PRO A 168 5.35 -25.59 -0.60
N ALA A 169 6.43 -26.26 -0.99
CA ALA A 169 7.53 -26.65 -0.10
C ALA A 169 8.34 -25.46 0.44
N GLN A 170 8.34 -24.34 -0.25
CA GLN A 170 9.04 -23.09 0.11
C GLN A 170 8.11 -22.04 0.68
N ARG A 171 6.80 -22.33 0.77
CA ARG A 171 5.84 -21.37 1.36
C ARG A 171 6.20 -21.16 2.83
N PRO A 172 6.34 -19.90 3.25
CA PRO A 172 6.58 -19.63 4.66
C PRO A 172 5.47 -20.26 5.50
N ARG A 173 5.82 -20.91 6.60
CA ARG A 173 4.86 -21.35 7.65
C ARG A 173 4.09 -20.19 8.25
N ASP A 174 4.48 -19.01 7.96
CA ASP A 174 3.82 -17.74 8.26
C ASP A 174 2.59 -17.61 7.36
N GLY A 175 1.45 -17.94 7.90
CA GLY A 175 0.23 -17.86 7.11
C GLY A 175 0.11 -16.52 6.39
N LEU A 176 0.03 -16.57 5.05
CA LEU A 176 -0.27 -15.42 4.23
C LEU A 176 -1.59 -14.81 4.69
N VAL A 177 -1.55 -13.58 5.17
CA VAL A 177 -2.75 -12.83 5.55
C VAL A 177 -3.20 -12.01 4.36
N ARG A 178 -4.48 -12.12 4.02
CA ARG A 178 -5.13 -11.33 2.97
C ARG A 178 -6.10 -10.36 3.58
N ALA A 179 -6.14 -9.13 3.07
CA ALA A 179 -7.16 -8.15 3.36
C ALA A 179 -7.88 -7.77 2.07
N ALA A 180 -9.18 -7.50 2.16
CA ALA A 180 -9.98 -7.02 1.06
C ALA A 180 -10.58 -5.66 1.42
N GLY A 181 -10.50 -4.70 0.50
CA GLY A 181 -11.02 -3.36 0.68
C GLY A 181 -11.86 -2.90 -0.50
N LEU A 182 -12.79 -1.99 -0.20
CA LEU A 182 -13.62 -1.30 -1.17
C LEU A 182 -13.68 0.17 -0.76
N GLU A 183 -13.52 1.08 -1.71
CA GLU A 183 -13.58 2.52 -1.50
C GLU A 183 -14.47 3.17 -2.57
N TRP A 184 -15.22 4.18 -2.17
CA TRP A 184 -15.95 5.08 -3.04
C TRP A 184 -15.37 6.48 -2.94
N LEU A 185 -15.15 7.12 -4.08
CA LEU A 185 -14.89 8.54 -4.18
C LEU A 185 -16.24 9.23 -4.36
N LEU A 186 -16.62 10.09 -3.42
CA LEU A 186 -17.94 10.70 -3.34
C LEU A 186 -17.85 12.20 -3.59
N GLN A 187 -18.72 12.71 -4.45
CA GLN A 187 -19.03 14.13 -4.52
C GLN A 187 -20.19 14.40 -3.56
N VAL A 188 -19.99 15.33 -2.64
CA VAL A 188 -20.95 15.73 -1.58
C VAL A 188 -21.13 17.24 -1.57
N SER A 189 -22.12 17.74 -0.82
CA SER A 189 -22.25 19.18 -0.56
C SER A 189 -21.04 19.71 0.22
N LEU A 190 -20.73 21.02 0.06
CA LEU A 190 -19.64 21.64 0.83
C LEU A 190 -19.89 21.56 2.33
N THR A 191 -21.13 21.76 2.76
CA THR A 191 -21.52 21.64 4.18
C THR A 191 -21.28 20.23 4.72
N CYS A 192 -21.55 19.20 3.91
CA CYS A 192 -21.24 17.83 4.29
C CYS A 192 -19.72 17.62 4.35
N TRP A 193 -18.97 18.11 3.36
CA TRP A 193 -17.52 17.99 3.30
C TRP A 193 -16.85 18.68 4.52
N GLU A 194 -17.29 19.88 4.90
CA GLU A 194 -16.76 20.64 6.04
C GLU A 194 -16.83 19.85 7.37
N ARG A 195 -17.87 19.04 7.55
CA ARG A 195 -17.98 18.16 8.74
C ARG A 195 -16.85 17.15 8.86
N TRP A 196 -16.25 16.76 7.73
CA TRP A 196 -15.19 15.76 7.64
C TRP A 196 -13.82 16.34 7.32
N ALA A 197 -13.78 17.61 6.94
CA ALA A 197 -12.55 18.32 6.64
C ALA A 197 -11.57 18.29 7.82
N ASP A 198 -10.29 18.35 7.50
CA ASP A 198 -9.19 18.47 8.47
C ASP A 198 -9.08 17.28 9.47
N ARG A 199 -9.79 16.17 9.22
CA ARG A 199 -9.75 14.99 10.10
C ARG A 199 -9.62 13.67 9.33
N LEU A 200 -8.97 12.73 9.98
CA LEU A 200 -8.90 11.34 9.53
C LEU A 200 -9.82 10.51 10.43
N SER A 201 -10.94 10.04 9.87
CA SER A 201 -11.99 9.38 10.65
C SER A 201 -12.05 7.90 10.34
N PHE A 202 -11.98 7.07 11.39
CA PHE A 202 -12.09 5.62 11.32
C PHE A 202 -13.29 5.12 12.12
N CYS A 203 -14.00 4.14 11.56
CA CYS A 203 -15.09 3.43 12.22
C CYS A 203 -14.60 2.04 12.62
N LEU A 204 -14.62 1.76 13.91
CA LEU A 204 -14.05 0.58 14.52
C LEU A 204 -15.13 -0.18 15.33
N GLY A 205 -15.22 -1.47 15.14
CA GLY A 205 -16.18 -2.31 15.83
C GLY A 205 -16.83 -3.31 14.89
N SER A 206 -17.32 -4.42 15.45
CA SER A 206 -18.00 -5.45 14.67
C SER A 206 -19.34 -4.98 14.12
N ASP A 207 -19.94 -3.97 14.74
CA ASP A 207 -21.17 -3.29 14.30
C ASP A 207 -20.96 -2.34 13.12
N TRP A 208 -19.72 -1.96 12.84
CA TRP A 208 -19.31 -1.19 11.68
C TRP A 208 -18.77 -2.08 10.56
N VAL A 209 -17.64 -2.73 10.79
CA VAL A 209 -16.98 -3.62 9.83
C VAL A 209 -16.37 -4.81 10.59
N PRO A 210 -17.06 -5.96 10.61
CA PRO A 210 -16.51 -7.15 11.25
C PRO A 210 -15.14 -7.52 10.68
N GLN A 211 -14.18 -7.80 11.58
CA GLN A 211 -12.80 -8.19 11.24
C GLN A 211 -12.01 -7.14 10.47
N GLY A 212 -12.38 -5.86 10.62
CA GLY A 212 -11.74 -4.75 9.92
C GLY A 212 -12.19 -3.39 10.44
N TYR A 213 -12.21 -2.42 9.54
CA TYR A 213 -12.60 -1.05 9.85
C TYR A 213 -13.17 -0.33 8.63
N GLY A 214 -13.95 0.72 8.89
CA GLY A 214 -14.37 1.70 7.90
C GLY A 214 -13.60 3.00 8.03
N TRP A 215 -13.65 3.84 7.01
CA TRP A 215 -13.10 5.19 7.06
C TRP A 215 -13.90 6.17 6.22
N ILE A 216 -13.78 7.44 6.59
CA ILE A 216 -14.18 8.58 5.76
C ILE A 216 -13.09 9.64 5.84
N PHE A 217 -12.50 9.99 4.69
CA PHE A 217 -11.37 10.91 4.58
C PHE A 217 -11.69 12.05 3.61
N PRO A 218 -11.31 13.30 3.96
CA PRO A 218 -11.45 14.41 3.05
C PRO A 218 -10.47 14.30 1.88
N MET A 219 -10.93 14.76 0.73
CA MET A 219 -10.11 15.13 -0.42
C MET A 219 -10.27 16.64 -0.66
N GLN A 220 -10.09 17.12 -1.90
CA GLN A 220 -10.42 18.51 -2.23
C GLN A 220 -11.87 18.87 -1.82
N PRO A 221 -12.20 20.17 -1.65
CA PRO A 221 -13.54 20.61 -1.24
C PRO A 221 -14.65 19.95 -2.07
N GLY A 222 -15.66 19.45 -1.36
CA GLY A 222 -16.78 18.73 -1.97
C GLY A 222 -16.52 17.27 -2.32
N VAL A 223 -15.33 16.71 -2.01
CA VAL A 223 -14.99 15.32 -2.31
C VAL A 223 -14.54 14.57 -1.06
N LEU A 224 -15.09 13.38 -0.85
CA LEU A 224 -14.75 12.49 0.25
C LEU A 224 -14.38 11.08 -0.28
N LYS A 225 -13.46 10.42 0.40
CA LYS A 225 -13.22 8.98 0.29
C LYS A 225 -13.97 8.26 1.39
N LEU A 226 -14.84 7.35 1.03
CA LEU A 226 -15.54 6.45 1.96
C LEU A 226 -15.08 5.03 1.68
N GLY A 227 -14.67 4.28 2.70
CA GLY A 227 -14.20 2.94 2.44
C GLY A 227 -14.32 1.99 3.60
N VAL A 228 -14.19 0.71 3.28
CA VAL A 228 -14.19 -0.42 4.22
C VAL A 228 -13.06 -1.37 3.85
N CYS A 229 -12.40 -1.92 4.88
CA CYS A 229 -11.37 -2.94 4.71
C CYS A 229 -11.49 -3.97 5.84
N ARG A 230 -11.25 -5.24 5.51
CA ARG A 230 -11.19 -6.31 6.52
C ARG A 230 -10.19 -7.38 6.14
N LEU A 231 -9.74 -8.14 7.12
CA LEU A 231 -9.00 -9.37 6.86
C LEU A 231 -9.94 -10.44 6.30
N VAL A 232 -9.44 -11.22 5.36
CA VAL A 232 -10.16 -12.36 4.81
C VAL A 232 -10.01 -13.53 5.79
N ASP A 233 -11.12 -14.00 6.34
CA ASP A 233 -11.17 -15.15 7.24
C ASP A 233 -11.81 -16.33 6.50
N PRO A 234 -11.01 -17.35 6.10
CA PRO A 234 -11.56 -18.51 5.40
C PRO A 234 -12.43 -19.42 6.28
N GLN A 235 -12.41 -19.22 7.61
CA GLN A 235 -13.18 -20.03 8.57
C GLN A 235 -14.55 -19.43 8.87
N ARG A 236 -14.86 -18.23 8.35
CA ARG A 236 -16.10 -17.51 8.65
C ARG A 236 -16.76 -16.99 7.40
N GLN A 237 -18.07 -17.08 7.37
CA GLN A 237 -18.85 -16.35 6.38
C GLN A 237 -18.85 -14.85 6.73
N GLN A 238 -18.34 -14.04 5.83
CA GLN A 238 -18.20 -12.61 6.02
C GLN A 238 -19.21 -11.85 5.14
N PRO A 239 -19.86 -10.77 5.64
CA PRO A 239 -20.77 -9.96 4.84
C PRO A 239 -20.09 -9.40 3.58
N PRO A 240 -20.75 -9.21 2.43
CA PRO A 240 -20.16 -8.55 1.26
C PRO A 240 -19.68 -7.13 1.58
N LEU A 241 -18.49 -6.74 1.09
CA LEU A 241 -17.96 -5.37 1.28
C LEU A 241 -18.90 -4.29 0.72
N GLY A 242 -19.60 -4.58 -0.38
CA GLY A 242 -20.60 -3.68 -0.96
C GLY A 242 -21.74 -3.36 0.01
N ARG A 243 -22.19 -4.34 0.81
CA ARG A 243 -23.19 -4.11 1.86
C ARG A 243 -22.62 -3.24 2.99
N LEU A 244 -21.40 -3.54 3.42
CA LEU A 244 -20.75 -2.82 4.52
C LEU A 244 -20.52 -1.34 4.17
N ILE A 245 -20.03 -1.03 2.98
CA ILE A 245 -19.77 0.36 2.57
C ILE A 245 -21.08 1.13 2.36
N THR A 246 -22.14 0.49 1.86
CA THR A 246 -23.46 1.12 1.74
C THR A 246 -24.02 1.49 3.12
N GLU A 247 -23.93 0.57 4.08
CA GLU A 247 -24.37 0.83 5.44
C GLU A 247 -23.53 1.90 6.12
N LEU A 248 -22.22 1.87 5.92
CA LEU A 248 -21.30 2.90 6.40
C LEU A 248 -21.69 4.28 5.88
N GLY A 249 -21.96 4.40 4.58
CA GLY A 249 -22.40 5.65 3.97
C GLY A 249 -23.71 6.15 4.55
N ARG A 250 -24.70 5.27 4.72
CA ARG A 250 -25.99 5.61 5.32
C ARG A 250 -25.85 6.14 6.74
N ARG A 251 -24.95 5.58 7.55
CA ARG A 251 -24.72 5.99 8.96
C ARG A 251 -23.90 7.27 9.07
N LEU A 252 -22.89 7.48 8.22
CA LEU A 252 -21.97 8.62 8.31
C LEU A 252 -22.49 9.87 7.57
N LEU A 253 -23.31 9.67 6.54
CA LEU A 253 -23.83 10.73 5.67
C LEU A 253 -25.37 10.74 5.67
N PRO A 254 -26.02 10.83 6.85
CA PRO A 254 -27.48 10.80 6.92
C PRO A 254 -28.09 12.00 6.22
N GLY A 255 -29.05 11.74 5.32
CA GLY A 255 -29.75 12.79 4.56
C GLY A 255 -28.93 13.45 3.46
N GLU A 256 -27.65 13.09 3.29
CA GLU A 256 -26.83 13.64 2.20
C GLU A 256 -27.11 12.93 0.88
N VAL A 257 -27.36 13.72 -0.17
CA VAL A 257 -27.43 13.23 -1.54
C VAL A 257 -26.02 13.36 -2.14
N PHE A 258 -25.37 12.23 -2.38
CA PHE A 258 -24.03 12.20 -2.94
C PHE A 258 -23.99 11.48 -4.29
N LYS A 259 -23.02 11.88 -5.12
CA LYS A 259 -22.71 11.20 -6.38
C LYS A 259 -21.44 10.36 -6.17
N VAL A 260 -21.49 9.08 -6.56
CA VAL A 260 -20.28 8.25 -6.60
C VAL A 260 -19.52 8.56 -7.87
N LEU A 261 -18.35 9.19 -7.72
CA LEU A 261 -17.46 9.56 -8.82
C LEU A 261 -16.65 8.35 -9.30
N ASP A 262 -16.19 7.51 -8.37
CA ASP A 262 -15.44 6.30 -8.68
C ASP A 262 -15.66 5.23 -7.60
N ARG A 263 -15.47 3.96 -7.99
CA ARG A 263 -15.56 2.78 -7.12
C ARG A 263 -14.36 1.90 -7.39
N HIS A 264 -13.54 1.69 -6.39
CA HIS A 264 -12.41 0.79 -6.53
C HIS A 264 -12.31 -0.14 -5.34
N GLY A 265 -11.79 -1.32 -5.62
CA GLY A 265 -11.51 -2.32 -4.60
C GLY A 265 -10.21 -3.02 -4.88
N GLY A 266 -9.65 -3.60 -3.86
CA GLY A 266 -8.40 -4.30 -3.97
C GLY A 266 -8.22 -5.36 -2.91
N LEU A 267 -7.28 -6.25 -3.19
CA LEU A 267 -6.74 -7.18 -2.24
C LEU A 267 -5.35 -6.70 -1.83
N VAL A 268 -5.03 -6.88 -0.57
CA VAL A 268 -3.69 -6.72 -0.02
C VAL A 268 -3.31 -8.05 0.59
N ARG A 269 -2.08 -8.47 0.39
CA ARG A 269 -1.52 -9.63 1.07
C ARG A 269 -0.25 -9.25 1.82
N SER A 270 -0.02 -9.86 2.95
CA SER A 270 1.16 -9.61 3.75
C SER A 270 1.61 -10.88 4.46
N THR A 271 2.91 -11.06 4.57
CA THR A 271 3.53 -12.08 5.40
C THR A 271 4.12 -11.42 6.64
N ILE A 272 3.72 -11.88 7.82
CA ILE A 272 4.10 -11.25 9.07
C ILE A 272 5.61 -11.35 9.32
N ARG A 273 6.24 -12.47 8.98
CA ARG A 273 7.68 -12.72 9.21
C ARG A 273 8.57 -12.39 8.03
N ARG A 274 7.97 -12.03 6.88
CA ARG A 274 8.70 -11.64 5.68
C ARG A 274 9.77 -12.64 5.25
N ARG A 275 9.42 -13.93 5.24
CA ARG A 275 10.31 -15.02 4.83
C ARG A 275 10.15 -15.42 3.37
N GLU A 276 9.28 -14.73 2.63
CA GLU A 276 9.09 -15.00 1.21
C GLU A 276 10.29 -14.56 0.38
N PRO A 277 10.58 -15.25 -0.72
CA PRO A 277 11.65 -14.88 -1.62
C PRO A 277 11.38 -13.50 -2.23
N HIS A 278 12.39 -12.63 -2.21
CA HIS A 278 12.34 -11.30 -2.82
C HIS A 278 12.97 -11.28 -4.21
N GLN A 279 13.74 -12.32 -4.55
CA GLN A 279 14.51 -12.41 -5.78
C GLN A 279 14.51 -13.83 -6.32
N ARG A 280 14.54 -13.95 -7.66
CA ARG A 280 14.76 -15.20 -8.41
C ARG A 280 15.67 -14.90 -9.62
N GLY A 281 16.94 -15.24 -9.52
CA GLY A 281 17.93 -14.80 -10.52
C GLY A 281 17.96 -13.29 -10.65
N ARG A 282 17.78 -12.76 -11.86
CA ARG A 282 17.72 -11.33 -12.16
C ARG A 282 16.29 -10.76 -12.14
N LEU A 283 15.33 -11.45 -11.58
CA LEU A 283 13.97 -10.98 -11.29
C LEU A 283 13.83 -10.66 -9.82
N VAL A 284 13.44 -9.43 -9.48
CA VAL A 284 13.30 -8.90 -8.12
C VAL A 284 11.88 -8.42 -7.87
N GLY A 285 11.30 -8.75 -6.73
CA GLY A 285 10.00 -8.23 -6.28
C GLY A 285 10.14 -6.91 -5.55
N LEU A 286 9.13 -6.03 -5.68
CA LEU A 286 9.12 -4.70 -5.07
C LEU A 286 7.74 -4.33 -4.51
N GLY A 287 7.70 -3.59 -3.40
CA GLY A 287 6.46 -3.16 -2.78
C GLY A 287 5.62 -4.35 -2.31
N ASP A 288 4.33 -4.35 -2.62
CA ASP A 288 3.43 -5.43 -2.18
C ASP A 288 3.70 -6.78 -2.86
N ALA A 289 4.48 -6.82 -3.94
CA ALA A 289 4.98 -8.08 -4.48
C ALA A 289 5.93 -8.80 -3.50
N VAL A 290 6.50 -8.08 -2.54
CA VAL A 290 7.25 -8.63 -1.39
C VAL A 290 6.60 -8.26 -0.05
N SER A 291 5.27 -8.11 -0.05
CA SER A 291 4.42 -7.96 1.14
C SER A 291 4.83 -6.79 2.05
N THR A 292 5.00 -5.60 1.49
CA THR A 292 5.38 -4.42 2.29
C THR A 292 4.23 -3.80 3.06
N ALA A 293 2.96 -4.00 2.63
CA ALA A 293 1.80 -3.43 3.31
C ALA A 293 1.69 -3.91 4.76
N ASN A 294 1.45 -2.97 5.68
CA ASN A 294 1.19 -3.26 7.08
C ASN A 294 -0.31 -3.44 7.33
N LEU A 295 -0.67 -4.47 8.07
CA LEU A 295 -2.07 -4.85 8.29
C LEU A 295 -2.78 -4.05 9.38
N LEU A 296 -2.07 -3.23 10.18
CA LEU A 296 -2.70 -2.47 11.25
C LEU A 296 -3.67 -1.43 10.72
N GLY A 297 -3.19 -0.56 9.82
CA GLY A 297 -3.99 0.47 9.18
C GLY A 297 -4.07 0.32 7.65
N GLY A 298 -3.72 -0.85 7.09
CA GLY A 298 -3.66 -1.04 5.64
C GLY A 298 -2.62 -0.15 4.95
N GLU A 299 -1.57 0.26 5.67
CA GLU A 299 -0.57 1.20 5.17
C GLU A 299 0.37 0.52 4.17
N GLY A 300 0.22 0.86 2.89
CA GLY A 300 1.03 0.29 1.79
C GLY A 300 1.97 1.30 1.14
N ILE A 301 1.51 2.53 0.84
CA ILE A 301 2.24 3.51 0.02
C ILE A 301 3.61 3.83 0.62
N ARG A 302 3.69 4.22 1.89
CA ARG A 302 4.94 4.58 2.55
C ARG A 302 5.94 3.42 2.54
N HIS A 303 5.47 2.20 2.77
CA HIS A 303 6.33 1.02 2.76
C HIS A 303 6.75 0.62 1.34
N ALA A 304 5.89 0.86 0.36
CA ALA A 304 6.22 0.70 -1.05
C ALA A 304 7.35 1.66 -1.47
N LEU A 305 7.24 2.94 -1.09
CA LEU A 305 8.28 3.95 -1.31
C LEU A 305 9.59 3.62 -0.56
N THR A 306 9.49 3.10 0.67
CA THR A 306 10.65 2.62 1.42
C THR A 306 11.34 1.48 0.68
N SER A 307 10.58 0.53 0.13
CA SER A 307 11.16 -0.60 -0.62
C SER A 307 11.91 -0.14 -1.87
N SER A 308 11.37 0.86 -2.56
CA SER A 308 12.02 1.49 -3.71
C SER A 308 13.33 2.19 -3.32
N ALA A 309 13.31 2.98 -2.23
CA ALA A 309 14.49 3.67 -1.74
C ALA A 309 15.62 2.71 -1.33
N VAL A 310 15.27 1.51 -0.84
CA VAL A 310 16.25 0.46 -0.51
C VAL A 310 16.77 -0.25 -1.77
N LEU A 311 15.89 -0.54 -2.74
CA LEU A 311 16.27 -1.32 -3.92
C LEU A 311 17.08 -0.50 -4.94
N ALA A 312 16.79 0.80 -5.10
CA ALA A 312 17.42 1.62 -6.14
C ALA A 312 18.96 1.63 -6.09
N PRO A 313 19.64 1.89 -4.96
CA PRO A 313 21.10 1.85 -4.89
C PRO A 313 21.65 0.45 -5.15
N LEU A 314 21.00 -0.61 -4.67
CA LEU A 314 21.45 -1.98 -4.89
C LEU A 314 21.39 -2.38 -6.37
N LEU A 315 20.38 -1.93 -7.11
CA LEU A 315 20.31 -2.13 -8.56
C LEU A 315 21.41 -1.38 -9.30
N GLN A 316 21.77 -0.17 -8.86
CA GLN A 316 22.91 0.55 -9.43
C GLN A 316 24.24 -0.19 -9.22
N GLU A 317 24.48 -0.66 -8.00
CA GLU A 317 25.66 -1.47 -7.68
C GLU A 317 25.72 -2.74 -8.55
N ALA A 318 24.55 -3.42 -8.70
CA ALA A 318 24.44 -4.62 -9.51
C ALA A 318 24.67 -4.34 -11.00
N LEU A 319 24.23 -3.19 -11.51
CA LEU A 319 24.48 -2.77 -12.91
C LEU A 319 25.95 -2.37 -13.13
N ALA A 320 26.58 -1.71 -12.17
CA ALA A 320 28.00 -1.34 -12.25
C ALA A 320 28.92 -2.58 -12.20
N ALA A 321 28.51 -3.65 -11.51
CA ALA A 321 29.23 -4.90 -11.36
C ALA A 321 29.05 -5.87 -12.57
N SER A 322 28.43 -5.41 -13.68
CA SER A 322 27.98 -6.26 -14.80
C SER A 322 29.09 -7.02 -15.58
N GLY A 323 30.36 -6.88 -15.20
CA GLY A 323 31.46 -7.72 -15.71
C GLY A 323 31.70 -9.04 -14.95
N ALA A 324 31.04 -9.25 -13.79
CA ALA A 324 31.13 -10.48 -12.99
C ALA A 324 29.74 -10.90 -12.54
N SER A 325 29.12 -11.82 -13.29
CA SER A 325 27.73 -12.29 -13.11
C SER A 325 27.39 -12.67 -11.65
N THR A 326 28.33 -13.23 -10.92
CA THR A 326 28.17 -13.63 -9.52
C THR A 326 28.09 -12.42 -8.57
N SER A 327 28.85 -11.36 -8.82
CA SER A 327 28.87 -10.14 -7.99
C SER A 327 27.58 -9.33 -8.11
N ALA A 328 27.02 -9.23 -9.32
CA ALA A 328 25.78 -8.53 -9.58
C ALA A 328 24.58 -9.19 -8.87
N GLN A 329 24.50 -10.53 -8.88
CA GLN A 329 23.46 -11.26 -8.15
C GLN A 329 23.65 -11.18 -6.63
N GLN A 330 24.89 -11.13 -6.17
CA GLN A 330 25.23 -11.02 -4.76
C GLN A 330 24.84 -9.68 -4.15
N ALA A 331 25.00 -8.55 -4.90
CA ALA A 331 24.58 -7.22 -4.47
C ALA A 331 23.09 -7.16 -4.09
N LEU A 332 22.23 -7.91 -4.79
CA LEU A 332 20.79 -7.93 -4.49
C LEU A 332 20.39 -8.93 -3.39
N GLN A 333 21.26 -9.83 -2.94
CA GLN A 333 20.96 -10.70 -1.80
C GLN A 333 20.74 -9.87 -0.51
N ASP A 334 21.34 -8.70 -0.42
CA ASP A 334 21.17 -7.78 0.69
C ASP A 334 19.84 -7.04 0.71
N TYR A 335 19.06 -7.08 -0.38
CA TYR A 335 17.79 -6.36 -0.46
C TYR A 335 16.79 -6.79 0.64
N ALA A 336 16.56 -8.08 0.82
CA ALA A 336 15.62 -8.56 1.82
C ALA A 336 16.04 -8.23 3.27
N PRO A 337 17.33 -8.41 3.68
CA PRO A 337 17.82 -7.93 4.97
C PRO A 337 17.71 -6.42 5.17
N GLN A 338 18.10 -5.62 4.16
CA GLN A 338 18.05 -4.16 4.23
C GLN A 338 16.61 -3.65 4.31
N LEU A 339 15.70 -4.20 3.51
CA LEU A 339 14.29 -3.85 3.58
C LEU A 339 13.69 -4.21 4.95
N ARG A 340 14.05 -5.37 5.51
CA ARG A 340 13.60 -5.75 6.86
C ARG A 340 14.11 -4.77 7.92
N ARG A 341 15.36 -4.31 7.80
CA ARG A 341 15.93 -3.30 8.69
C ARG A 341 15.24 -1.95 8.53
N ALA A 342 14.99 -1.51 7.29
CA ALA A 342 14.31 -0.24 7.00
C ALA A 342 12.86 -0.19 7.50
N LEU A 343 12.10 -1.28 7.38
CA LEU A 343 10.77 -1.39 7.95
C LEU A 343 10.76 -1.50 9.48
N GLY A 344 11.81 -2.08 10.05
CA GLY A 344 12.02 -2.22 11.49
C GLY A 344 11.20 -3.34 12.14
N TRP A 345 11.59 -3.73 13.36
CA TRP A 345 10.93 -4.80 14.12
C TRP A 345 9.49 -4.44 14.54
N ARG A 346 9.21 -3.14 14.73
CA ARG A 346 7.87 -2.65 15.06
C ARG A 346 6.85 -2.92 13.95
N TRP A 347 7.28 -2.89 12.70
CA TRP A 347 6.43 -3.26 11.56
C TRP A 347 5.95 -4.71 11.67
N SER A 348 6.86 -5.65 11.99
CA SER A 348 6.50 -7.06 12.16
C SER A 348 5.63 -7.31 13.40
N LEU A 349 5.88 -6.58 14.48
CA LEU A 349 5.05 -6.64 15.69
C LEU A 349 3.64 -6.13 15.41
N SER A 350 3.52 -4.95 14.77
CA SER A 350 2.22 -4.36 14.42
C SER A 350 1.38 -5.28 13.53
N GLY A 351 2.01 -5.96 12.55
CA GLY A 351 1.32 -6.93 11.69
C GLY A 351 0.74 -8.12 12.47
N ARG A 352 1.50 -8.65 13.45
CA ARG A 352 1.00 -9.73 14.34
C ARG A 352 -0.17 -9.29 15.20
N LEU A 353 -0.05 -8.10 15.79
CA LEU A 353 -1.09 -7.53 16.64
C LEU A 353 -2.34 -7.23 15.81
N ALA A 354 -2.19 -6.62 14.65
CA ALA A 354 -3.28 -6.32 13.74
C ALA A 354 -4.05 -7.57 13.32
N ARG A 355 -3.33 -8.63 12.91
CA ARG A 355 -3.97 -9.90 12.56
C ARG A 355 -4.85 -10.42 13.68
N ARG A 356 -4.32 -10.44 14.91
CA ARG A 356 -5.06 -10.93 16.07
C ARG A 356 -6.27 -10.05 16.38
N THR A 357 -6.06 -8.74 16.43
CA THR A 357 -7.11 -7.77 16.73
C THR A 357 -8.25 -7.85 15.72
N TRP A 358 -7.92 -7.74 14.43
CA TRP A 358 -8.94 -7.72 13.38
C TRP A 358 -9.69 -9.05 13.29
N LEU A 359 -9.01 -10.19 13.25
CA LEU A 359 -9.68 -11.48 13.19
C LEU A 359 -10.55 -11.74 14.43
N GLY A 360 -10.16 -11.22 15.60
CA GLY A 360 -10.93 -11.30 16.83
C GLY A 360 -12.14 -10.36 16.90
N LEU A 361 -12.19 -9.33 16.06
CA LEU A 361 -13.22 -8.29 16.09
C LEU A 361 -14.45 -8.70 15.26
N HIS A 362 -15.24 -9.64 15.75
CA HIS A 362 -16.39 -10.17 15.01
C HIS A 362 -17.67 -10.34 15.85
N GLU A 363 -17.65 -9.96 17.14
CA GLU A 363 -18.78 -10.10 18.06
C GLU A 363 -18.80 -8.98 19.11
N ALA A 364 -19.95 -8.74 19.72
CA ALA A 364 -20.16 -7.68 20.72
C ALA A 364 -19.21 -7.76 21.93
N LYS A 365 -18.77 -8.95 22.34
CA LYS A 365 -17.78 -9.11 23.42
C LYS A 365 -16.42 -8.52 23.03
N ALA A 366 -16.03 -8.65 21.77
CA ALA A 366 -14.80 -8.03 21.26
C ALA A 366 -14.94 -6.51 21.16
N ASP A 367 -16.13 -6.01 20.85
CA ASP A 367 -16.42 -4.57 20.82
C ASP A 367 -16.29 -3.94 22.21
N GLY A 368 -16.75 -4.60 23.26
CA GLY A 368 -16.54 -4.14 24.65
C GLY A 368 -15.07 -4.02 25.01
N ARG A 369 -14.23 -4.97 24.57
CA ARG A 369 -12.78 -4.90 24.75
C ARG A 369 -12.16 -3.75 23.95
N LEU A 370 -12.59 -3.58 22.70
CA LEU A 370 -12.12 -2.48 21.86
C LEU A 370 -12.45 -1.12 22.49
N ASP A 371 -13.66 -0.93 23.00
CA ASP A 371 -14.04 0.32 23.66
C ASP A 371 -13.18 0.62 24.90
N GLN A 372 -12.79 -0.39 25.68
CA GLN A 372 -11.84 -0.21 26.79
C GLN A 372 -10.47 0.27 26.29
N VAL A 373 -9.96 -0.27 25.17
CA VAL A 373 -8.69 0.22 24.56
C VAL A 373 -8.84 1.68 24.14
N LEU A 374 -9.95 2.01 23.47
CA LEU A 374 -10.20 3.37 23.01
C LEU A 374 -10.30 4.37 24.16
N ARG A 375 -10.93 3.99 25.29
CA ARG A 375 -10.93 4.80 26.54
C ARG A 375 -9.52 5.02 27.09
N GLY A 376 -8.66 4.02 26.99
CA GLY A 376 -7.25 4.13 27.39
C GLY A 376 -6.45 5.17 26.59
N LEU A 377 -6.99 5.62 25.43
CA LEU A 377 -6.38 6.64 24.58
C LEU A 377 -6.90 8.06 24.87
N ASP A 378 -7.93 8.24 25.71
CA ASP A 378 -8.59 9.54 25.93
C ASP A 378 -7.62 10.64 26.42
N GLY A 379 -6.59 10.30 27.16
CA GLY A 379 -5.55 11.22 27.64
C GLY A 379 -4.33 11.40 26.73
N CYS A 380 -4.33 10.81 25.53
CA CYS A 380 -3.21 10.90 24.61
C CYS A 380 -3.26 12.18 23.77
N ARG A 381 -2.10 12.62 23.25
CA ARG A 381 -2.02 13.69 22.28
C ARG A 381 -2.25 13.11 20.86
N ALA A 382 -2.67 13.96 19.93
CA ALA A 382 -2.88 13.56 18.52
C ALA A 382 -1.58 13.04 17.87
N GLU A 383 -0.43 13.63 18.23
CA GLU A 383 0.89 13.19 17.76
C GLU A 383 1.26 11.80 18.30
N ASP A 384 0.84 11.47 19.52
CA ASP A 384 1.07 10.14 20.09
C ASP A 384 0.26 9.08 19.33
N LEU A 385 -0.99 9.40 18.97
CA LEU A 385 -1.81 8.54 18.12
C LEU A 385 -1.16 8.32 16.75
N SER A 386 -0.62 9.39 16.13
CA SER A 386 0.13 9.28 14.89
C SER A 386 1.38 8.40 15.05
N ALA A 387 2.10 8.54 16.16
CA ALA A 387 3.25 7.69 16.46
C ALA A 387 2.86 6.22 16.67
N LEU A 388 1.68 5.96 17.24
CA LEU A 388 1.13 4.61 17.41
C LEU A 388 0.76 3.99 16.05
N LEU A 389 -0.06 4.70 15.27
CA LEU A 389 -0.69 4.13 14.08
C LEU A 389 0.26 4.08 12.88
N PHE A 390 1.12 5.07 12.70
CA PHE A 390 2.11 5.11 11.62
C PHE A 390 3.52 4.71 12.06
N GLY A 391 3.93 5.06 13.27
CA GLY A 391 5.26 4.72 13.81
C GLY A 391 5.33 3.37 14.50
N TYR A 392 4.17 2.75 14.73
CA TYR A 392 4.03 1.47 15.47
C TYR A 392 4.70 1.51 16.85
N ARG A 393 4.67 2.69 17.50
CA ARG A 393 5.31 2.94 18.80
C ARG A 393 4.42 2.53 19.95
N PHE A 394 4.17 1.21 20.06
CA PHE A 394 3.32 0.64 21.10
C PHE A 394 3.88 0.85 22.53
N GLU A 395 5.18 1.01 22.66
CA GLU A 395 5.86 1.24 23.95
C GLU A 395 5.42 2.54 24.64
N ARG A 396 4.92 3.52 23.90
CA ARG A 396 4.41 4.78 24.47
C ARG A 396 3.11 4.62 25.27
N TYR A 397 2.37 3.54 25.03
CA TYR A 397 1.10 3.27 25.68
C TYR A 397 1.22 2.33 26.90
N GLY A 398 2.45 1.92 27.19
CA GLY A 398 2.83 1.22 28.41
C GLY A 398 2.13 -0.11 28.60
N LEU A 399 2.26 -0.64 29.81
CA LEU A 399 1.69 -1.90 30.24
C LEU A 399 0.15 -1.97 30.13
N ARG A 400 -0.54 -0.83 30.01
CA ARG A 400 -1.99 -0.76 29.87
C ARG A 400 -2.53 -1.36 28.56
N ALA A 401 -1.77 -1.30 27.48
CA ALA A 401 -2.13 -1.94 26.22
C ALA A 401 -1.63 -3.40 26.12
N MET A 402 -0.67 -3.79 26.95
CA MET A 402 -0.04 -5.13 26.93
C MET A 402 -1.04 -6.28 27.10
N PRO A 403 -1.99 -6.27 28.02
CA PRO A 403 -2.96 -7.35 28.16
C PRO A 403 -3.79 -7.59 26.90
N TYR A 404 -4.07 -6.52 26.15
CA TYR A 404 -4.77 -6.55 24.88
C TYR A 404 -3.91 -7.11 23.74
N LEU A 405 -2.66 -6.64 23.70
CA LEU A 405 -1.70 -7.00 22.68
C LEU A 405 -1.25 -8.47 22.84
N LEU A 406 -1.23 -8.96 24.05
CA LEU A 406 -0.86 -10.34 24.40
C LEU A 406 -2.06 -11.28 24.53
N GLY A 407 -3.30 -10.73 24.55
CA GLY A 407 -4.53 -11.48 24.70
C GLY A 407 -4.68 -12.11 26.09
N TRP A 408 -4.15 -11.44 27.08
CA TRP A 408 -4.39 -11.74 28.49
C TRP A 408 -5.65 -10.97 28.93
N ARG A 409 -6.79 -11.46 28.58
CA ARG A 409 -8.19 -11.17 28.97
C ARG A 409 -9.12 -10.99 27.79
#